data_8149246d0c0321406ae843e787e71bf9
#
_entry.id   8149246d0c0321406ae843e787e71bf9
#
_cell.length_a   1.000
_cell.length_b   1.000
_cell.length_c   1.000
_cell.angle_alpha   90.00
_cell.angle_beta   90.00
_cell.angle_gamma   90.00
#
_symmetry.space_group_name_H-M   'P 1'
#
loop_
_entity.id
_entity.type
_entity.pdbx_description
1 polymer ?
#
loop_
_entity_poly.entity_id
_entity_poly.type
_entity_poly.pdbx_seq_one_letter_code
_entity_poly.pdbx_strand_id
1 'polypeptide(L)'
;MAIRFSSFALSTIATLFAVPLVAQGPVPQPSRQSPPPQVVRDEDGGVRTTMESIVIPPKPHAPFTLTLATEWVQSFADGGSITLVNQRHIARDSSGRFYQERWALVPKNGKVESKMNVIQIADPNAHTLYNCFFDGTHLCRLLSYTATAATVIDTAGPPPGPLPNDTGWVIHEDLGKQLIFGLETTGSRDSIIYNPGVFGNDRKLAVEREYWFCPKLGINLISKRSDPRAGTQHFTVIELDASEPDEKLFELPQGFNVVDDRKTTPPQRD
;
A
#
# COMPACT_ATOMS: atom_id res chain seq x y z
N MET A 1 16.97 -91.30 -12.25
CA MET A 1 17.75 -90.63 -13.30
C MET A 1 18.32 -89.37 -12.72
N ALA A 2 19.57 -89.41 -12.25
CA ALA A 2 20.18 -88.32 -11.47
C ALA A 2 21.20 -87.63 -12.40
N ILE A 3 21.04 -86.31 -12.53
CA ILE A 3 22.01 -85.50 -13.31
C ILE A 3 22.82 -84.69 -12.28
N ARG A 4 24.10 -84.95 -12.22
CA ARG A 4 25.10 -84.21 -11.44
C ARG A 4 25.49 -82.96 -12.19
N PHE A 5 25.46 -81.74 -11.54
CA PHE A 5 26.12 -80.56 -12.04
C PHE A 5 27.43 -80.36 -11.26
N SER A 6 28.52 -80.26 -12.00
CA SER A 6 29.87 -79.94 -11.52
C SER A 6 29.98 -78.40 -11.26
N SER A 7 30.56 -78.10 -10.12
CA SER A 7 30.88 -76.71 -9.75
C SER A 7 32.24 -76.31 -10.36
N PHE A 8 32.24 -75.27 -11.17
CA PHE A 8 33.48 -74.58 -11.56
C PHE A 8 33.68 -73.37 -10.67
N ALA A 9 34.77 -73.35 -9.93
CA ALA A 9 35.21 -72.22 -9.16
C ALA A 9 35.96 -71.26 -10.07
N LEU A 10 35.46 -70.05 -10.22
CA LEU A 10 36.12 -68.94 -10.92
C LEU A 10 36.73 -68.00 -9.86
N SER A 11 38.05 -67.98 -9.81
CA SER A 11 38.87 -67.12 -8.93
C SER A 11 38.94 -65.72 -9.59
N THR A 12 38.25 -64.74 -9.05
CA THR A 12 38.34 -63.33 -9.50
C THR A 12 39.33 -62.57 -8.64
N ILE A 13 40.42 -62.13 -9.23
CA ILE A 13 41.40 -61.24 -8.66
C ILE A 13 40.81 -59.82 -8.60
N ALA A 14 40.56 -59.29 -7.39
CA ALA A 14 40.12 -57.93 -7.19
C ALA A 14 41.34 -56.99 -7.15
N THR A 15 41.51 -56.21 -8.20
CA THR A 15 42.43 -55.08 -8.26
C THR A 15 41.79 -53.87 -7.54
N LEU A 16 42.33 -53.48 -6.38
CA LEU A 16 41.96 -52.25 -5.69
C LEU A 16 42.54 -51.04 -6.44
N PHE A 17 41.68 -50.28 -7.14
CA PHE A 17 42.02 -48.95 -7.58
C PHE A 17 41.75 -47.96 -6.43
N ALA A 18 42.81 -47.33 -5.88
CA ALA A 18 42.71 -46.22 -4.96
C ALA A 18 42.25 -44.98 -5.74
N VAL A 19 40.99 -44.55 -5.56
CA VAL A 19 40.46 -43.28 -6.10
C VAL A 19 40.87 -42.17 -5.13
N PRO A 20 41.55 -41.10 -5.58
CA PRO A 20 41.87 -39.97 -4.68
C PRO A 20 40.58 -39.27 -4.25
N LEU A 21 40.39 -39.11 -2.94
CA LEU A 21 39.31 -38.39 -2.33
C LEU A 21 39.54 -36.90 -2.64
N VAL A 22 38.85 -36.36 -3.66
CA VAL A 22 38.82 -34.92 -3.89
C VAL A 22 37.93 -34.32 -2.82
N ALA A 23 38.51 -33.53 -1.93
CA ALA A 23 37.78 -32.76 -0.93
C ALA A 23 36.82 -31.81 -1.66
N GLN A 24 35.52 -32.12 -1.60
CA GLN A 24 34.46 -31.23 -2.06
C GLN A 24 34.44 -30.04 -1.10
N GLY A 25 34.76 -28.84 -1.60
CA GLY A 25 34.57 -27.61 -0.88
C GLY A 25 33.08 -27.42 -0.50
N PRO A 26 32.77 -26.58 0.49
CA PRO A 26 31.41 -26.39 0.97
C PRO A 26 30.51 -25.96 -0.21
N VAL A 27 29.48 -26.78 -0.48
CA VAL A 27 28.44 -26.47 -1.47
C VAL A 27 27.79 -25.16 -1.05
N PRO A 28 27.71 -24.13 -1.91
CA PRO A 28 27.00 -22.90 -1.59
C PRO A 28 25.55 -23.25 -1.27
N GLN A 29 25.13 -23.00 -0.04
CA GLN A 29 23.72 -23.14 0.30
C GLN A 29 22.92 -22.15 -0.55
N PRO A 30 21.82 -22.58 -1.21
CA PRO A 30 20.97 -21.66 -1.92
C PRO A 30 20.50 -20.60 -0.94
N SER A 31 20.75 -19.32 -1.28
CA SER A 31 20.26 -18.18 -0.54
C SER A 31 18.77 -18.38 -0.25
N ARG A 32 18.39 -18.39 1.02
CA ARG A 32 16.97 -18.39 1.41
C ARG A 32 16.37 -17.14 0.82
N GLN A 33 15.68 -17.27 -0.31
CA GLN A 33 14.81 -16.24 -0.83
C GLN A 33 13.75 -16.02 0.25
N SER A 34 13.63 -14.78 0.73
CA SER A 34 12.53 -14.40 1.60
C SER A 34 11.24 -14.78 0.90
N PRO A 35 10.31 -15.47 1.59
CA PRO A 35 9.03 -15.81 0.97
C PRO A 35 8.37 -14.51 0.49
N PRO A 36 7.69 -14.55 -0.67
CA PRO A 36 6.94 -13.40 -1.15
C PRO A 36 5.95 -12.96 -0.05
N PRO A 37 5.61 -11.66 0.04
CA PRO A 37 4.68 -11.17 1.05
C PRO A 37 3.40 -12.03 0.98
N GLN A 38 3.15 -12.78 2.04
CA GLN A 38 1.95 -13.59 2.13
C GLN A 38 0.78 -12.64 2.29
N VAL A 39 -0.16 -12.69 1.36
CA VAL A 39 -1.49 -12.14 1.56
C VAL A 39 -2.08 -12.95 2.72
N VAL A 40 -2.12 -12.34 3.90
CA VAL A 40 -2.77 -12.95 5.07
C VAL A 40 -4.25 -13.05 4.73
N ARG A 41 -4.70 -14.26 4.41
CA ARG A 41 -6.14 -14.56 4.33
C ARG A 41 -6.60 -14.83 5.74
N ASP A 42 -7.60 -14.10 6.20
CA ASP A 42 -8.28 -14.43 7.44
C ASP A 42 -8.90 -15.85 7.30
N GLU A 43 -8.93 -16.62 8.37
CA GLU A 43 -9.31 -18.04 8.37
C GLU A 43 -10.75 -18.30 7.86
N ASP A 44 -11.60 -17.27 7.92
CA ASP A 44 -12.99 -17.30 7.43
C ASP A 44 -13.15 -16.88 5.95
N GLY A 45 -12.05 -16.64 5.23
CA GLY A 45 -12.07 -16.15 3.85
C GLY A 45 -12.42 -14.66 3.73
N GLY A 46 -12.47 -13.94 4.85
CA GLY A 46 -12.70 -12.50 4.87
C GLY A 46 -11.60 -11.73 4.14
N VAL A 47 -11.97 -10.65 3.46
CA VAL A 47 -11.04 -9.72 2.84
C VAL A 47 -10.82 -8.55 3.80
N ARG A 48 -9.60 -8.43 4.33
CA ARG A 48 -9.23 -7.25 5.11
C ARG A 48 -8.99 -6.10 4.14
N THR A 49 -9.87 -5.10 4.16
CA THR A 49 -9.71 -3.88 3.38
C THR A 49 -9.05 -2.82 4.25
N THR A 50 -7.89 -2.36 3.83
CA THR A 50 -7.24 -1.19 4.42
C THR A 50 -7.65 0.04 3.62
N MET A 51 -8.23 1.05 4.29
CA MET A 51 -8.50 2.33 3.65
C MET A 51 -7.20 3.11 3.52
N GLU A 52 -6.82 3.41 2.29
CA GLU A 52 -5.67 4.26 2.02
C GLU A 52 -6.00 5.72 2.37
N SER A 53 -4.98 6.43 2.84
CA SER A 53 -5.07 7.85 3.13
C SER A 53 -4.84 8.68 1.85
N ILE A 54 -5.09 9.99 1.95
CA ILE A 54 -4.55 10.95 1.00
C ILE A 54 -3.01 10.89 1.02
N VAL A 55 -2.38 11.22 -0.09
CA VAL A 55 -0.91 11.30 -0.19
C VAL A 55 -0.44 12.55 0.55
N ILE A 56 0.55 12.36 1.43
CA ILE A 56 1.19 13.44 2.18
C ILE A 56 2.63 13.58 1.66
N PRO A 57 2.90 14.51 0.75
CA PRO A 57 4.25 14.75 0.29
C PRO A 57 5.10 15.43 1.37
N PRO A 58 6.41 15.19 1.41
CA PRO A 58 7.32 15.96 2.24
C PRO A 58 7.42 17.38 1.68
N LYS A 59 6.78 18.31 2.32
CA LYS A 59 6.78 19.72 1.94
C LYS A 59 7.18 20.58 3.13
N PRO A 60 8.41 21.13 3.15
CA PRO A 60 8.85 22.04 4.21
C PRO A 60 8.00 23.33 4.22
N HIS A 61 7.95 23.97 5.38
CA HIS A 61 7.25 25.23 5.59
C HIS A 61 5.74 25.22 5.28
N ALA A 62 5.13 24.02 5.40
CA ALA A 62 3.70 23.86 5.18
C ALA A 62 3.10 22.92 6.25
N PRO A 63 3.18 23.32 7.54
CA PRO A 63 2.69 22.52 8.65
C PRO A 63 1.17 22.44 8.65
N PHE A 64 0.65 21.37 9.20
CA PHE A 64 -0.77 21.19 9.48
C PHE A 64 -1.04 20.02 10.41
N THR A 65 -2.19 20.09 11.08
CA THR A 65 -2.89 18.95 11.64
C THR A 65 -4.29 18.90 11.03
N LEU A 66 -4.74 17.72 10.63
CA LEU A 66 -6.07 17.55 10.05
C LEU A 66 -6.75 16.26 10.53
N THR A 67 -8.08 16.28 10.49
CA THR A 67 -8.91 15.09 10.61
C THR A 67 -9.48 14.76 9.24
N LEU A 68 -9.17 13.56 8.75
CA LEU A 68 -9.65 13.04 7.48
C LEU A 68 -10.83 12.10 7.73
N ALA A 69 -12.01 12.46 7.23
CA ALA A 69 -13.14 11.55 7.11
C ALA A 69 -13.02 10.73 5.83
N THR A 70 -13.27 9.43 5.96
CA THR A 70 -13.30 8.51 4.82
C THR A 70 -14.65 7.81 4.82
N GLU A 71 -15.30 7.80 3.67
CA GLU A 71 -16.50 7.02 3.40
C GLU A 71 -16.27 6.14 2.18
N TRP A 72 -16.61 4.87 2.30
CA TRP A 72 -16.62 3.94 1.18
C TRP A 72 -17.99 3.26 1.11
N VAL A 73 -18.64 3.38 -0.06
CA VAL A 73 -19.94 2.78 -0.32
C VAL A 73 -19.81 1.77 -1.45
N GLN A 74 -20.22 0.55 -1.18
CA GLN A 74 -20.34 -0.50 -2.18
C GLN A 74 -21.80 -0.92 -2.30
N SER A 75 -22.37 -0.77 -3.49
CA SER A 75 -23.75 -1.18 -3.80
C SER A 75 -23.79 -2.60 -4.35
N PHE A 76 -24.86 -3.33 -4.05
CA PHE A 76 -25.12 -4.66 -4.55
C PHE A 76 -26.20 -4.67 -5.61
N ALA A 77 -26.28 -5.74 -6.38
CA ALA A 77 -27.25 -5.89 -7.47
C ALA A 77 -28.72 -5.94 -7.00
N ASP A 78 -28.96 -6.32 -5.75
CA ASP A 78 -30.28 -6.36 -5.10
C ASP A 78 -30.73 -4.99 -4.56
N GLY A 79 -29.91 -3.94 -4.72
CA GLY A 79 -30.16 -2.59 -4.20
C GLY A 79 -29.65 -2.37 -2.78
N GLY A 80 -29.07 -3.39 -2.13
CA GLY A 80 -28.38 -3.23 -0.86
C GLY A 80 -27.06 -2.50 -1.00
N SER A 81 -26.48 -2.06 0.13
CA SER A 81 -25.16 -1.44 0.15
C SER A 81 -24.41 -1.73 1.46
N ILE A 82 -23.10 -1.69 1.38
CA ILE A 82 -22.21 -1.58 2.55
C ILE A 82 -21.64 -0.17 2.56
N THR A 83 -21.77 0.52 3.70
CA THR A 83 -21.12 1.82 3.92
C THR A 83 -20.11 1.69 5.05
N LEU A 84 -18.87 2.01 4.77
CA LEU A 84 -17.76 1.97 5.71
C LEU A 84 -17.25 3.39 5.92
N VAL A 85 -17.17 3.82 7.18
CA VAL A 85 -16.72 5.16 7.54
C VAL A 85 -15.64 5.10 8.60
N ASN A 86 -14.66 5.97 8.52
CA ASN A 86 -13.72 6.24 9.60
C ASN A 86 -13.25 7.69 9.61
N GLN A 87 -12.66 8.07 10.73
CA GLN A 87 -11.95 9.34 10.88
C GLN A 87 -10.56 9.05 11.43
N ARG A 88 -9.57 9.79 10.96
CA ARG A 88 -8.18 9.62 11.38
C ARG A 88 -7.41 10.92 11.34
N HIS A 89 -6.39 11.00 12.17
CA HIS A 89 -5.54 12.17 12.27
C HIS A 89 -4.31 12.03 11.37
N ILE A 90 -3.95 13.15 10.76
CA ILE A 90 -2.75 13.28 9.93
C ILE A 90 -2.12 14.61 10.30
N ALA A 91 -0.81 14.62 10.47
CA ALA A 91 -0.03 15.82 10.75
C ALA A 91 1.23 15.88 9.90
N ARG A 92 1.67 17.10 9.60
CA ARG A 92 2.97 17.39 9.03
C ARG A 92 3.53 18.64 9.67
N ASP A 93 4.79 18.60 10.09
CA ASP A 93 5.49 19.75 10.66
C ASP A 93 6.19 20.64 9.62
N SER A 94 6.75 21.76 10.07
CA SER A 94 7.49 22.68 9.20
C SER A 94 8.77 22.12 8.61
N SER A 95 9.31 21.03 9.16
CA SER A 95 10.48 20.34 8.60
C SER A 95 10.13 19.35 7.50
N GLY A 96 8.85 19.03 7.36
CA GLY A 96 8.31 18.07 6.40
C GLY A 96 8.18 16.65 6.97
N ARG A 97 8.44 16.44 8.28
CA ARG A 97 8.09 15.17 8.94
C ARG A 97 6.58 15.01 8.92
N PHE A 98 6.10 13.80 8.77
CA PHE A 98 4.67 13.55 8.83
C PHE A 98 4.31 12.35 9.71
N TYR A 99 3.14 12.45 10.31
CA TYR A 99 2.45 11.44 11.09
C TYR A 99 1.16 11.09 10.38
N GLN A 100 0.81 9.82 10.30
CA GLN A 100 -0.51 9.41 9.84
C GLN A 100 -0.95 8.09 10.44
N GLU A 101 -2.25 8.00 10.70
CA GLU A 101 -2.90 6.78 11.12
C GLU A 101 -3.35 5.94 9.92
N ARG A 102 -3.23 4.62 10.03
CA ARG A 102 -3.80 3.64 9.09
C ARG A 102 -4.82 2.80 9.82
N TRP A 103 -6.00 2.72 9.26
CA TRP A 103 -7.13 2.03 9.86
C TRP A 103 -7.55 0.85 9.00
N ALA A 104 -7.82 -0.29 9.65
CA ALA A 104 -8.42 -1.47 9.05
C ALA A 104 -9.89 -1.53 9.43
N LEU A 105 -10.69 -2.03 8.51
CA LEU A 105 -12.11 -2.34 8.74
C LEU A 105 -12.22 -3.83 9.02
N VAL A 106 -12.69 -4.18 10.22
CA VAL A 106 -12.70 -5.56 10.69
C VAL A 106 -14.16 -5.98 10.92
N PRO A 107 -14.67 -7.00 10.22
CA PRO A 107 -15.96 -7.58 10.53
C PRO A 107 -15.96 -8.19 11.94
N LYS A 108 -16.96 -7.85 12.75
CA LYS A 108 -17.12 -8.38 14.09
C LYS A 108 -18.59 -8.44 14.47
N ASN A 109 -19.07 -9.64 14.77
CA ASN A 109 -20.46 -9.88 15.23
C ASN A 109 -21.53 -9.24 14.32
N GLY A 110 -21.38 -9.36 13.00
CA GLY A 110 -22.32 -8.79 12.01
C GLY A 110 -22.21 -7.28 11.83
N LYS A 111 -21.19 -6.64 12.38
CA LYS A 111 -20.88 -5.22 12.21
C LYS A 111 -19.48 -5.07 11.65
N VAL A 112 -19.17 -3.89 11.12
CA VAL A 112 -17.81 -3.53 10.72
C VAL A 112 -17.28 -2.50 11.72
N GLU A 113 -16.18 -2.87 12.39
CA GLU A 113 -15.47 -1.96 13.29
C GLU A 113 -14.29 -1.33 12.56
N SER A 114 -14.13 -0.03 12.72
CA SER A 114 -12.92 0.67 12.30
C SER A 114 -11.89 0.56 13.42
N LYS A 115 -10.75 -0.07 13.12
CA LYS A 115 -9.67 -0.30 14.10
C LYS A 115 -8.37 0.32 13.59
N MET A 116 -7.77 1.19 14.41
CA MET A 116 -6.44 1.70 14.13
C MET A 116 -5.43 0.55 14.20
N ASN A 117 -4.66 0.40 13.13
CA ASN A 117 -3.82 -0.75 12.88
C ASN A 117 -2.33 -0.36 12.85
N VAL A 118 -2.01 0.78 12.22
CA VAL A 118 -0.63 1.26 12.09
C VAL A 118 -0.59 2.77 12.26
N ILE A 119 0.39 3.25 13.00
CA ILE A 119 0.86 4.64 12.94
C ILE A 119 2.10 4.67 12.07
N GLN A 120 2.15 5.59 11.12
CA GLN A 120 3.32 5.89 10.31
C GLN A 120 3.90 7.23 10.72
N ILE A 121 5.20 7.24 11.04
CA ILE A 121 5.97 8.46 11.34
C ILE A 121 7.14 8.49 10.37
N ALA A 122 7.20 9.50 9.52
CA ALA A 122 8.26 9.65 8.54
C ALA A 122 9.04 10.93 8.76
N ASP A 123 10.35 10.81 8.68
CA ASP A 123 11.29 11.92 8.61
C ASP A 123 12.05 11.87 7.28
N PRO A 124 11.66 12.72 6.30
CA PRO A 124 12.34 12.78 5.02
C PRO A 124 13.80 13.23 5.12
N ASN A 125 14.13 14.06 6.12
CA ASN A 125 15.49 14.58 6.30
C ASN A 125 16.43 13.51 6.89
N ALA A 126 15.92 12.71 7.82
CA ALA A 126 16.64 11.57 8.39
C ALA A 126 16.54 10.30 7.53
N HIS A 127 15.76 10.32 6.43
CA HIS A 127 15.47 9.16 5.59
C HIS A 127 14.88 7.97 6.38
N THR A 128 14.01 8.25 7.36
CA THR A 128 13.41 7.22 8.22
C THR A 128 11.90 7.17 8.06
N LEU A 129 11.36 5.96 8.11
CA LEU A 129 9.92 5.68 8.18
C LEU A 129 9.68 4.62 9.24
N TYR A 130 8.95 4.97 10.26
CA TYR A 130 8.48 4.03 11.28
C TYR A 130 7.05 3.60 10.97
N ASN A 131 6.84 2.28 10.92
CA ASN A 131 5.51 1.68 10.92
C ASN A 131 5.29 0.99 12.25
N CYS A 132 4.48 1.57 13.13
CA CYS A 132 4.18 1.05 14.46
C CYS A 132 2.82 0.33 14.45
N PHE A 133 2.83 -0.98 14.76
CA PHE A 133 1.67 -1.87 14.62
C PHE A 133 0.91 -2.02 15.93
N PHE A 134 -0.40 -1.81 15.89
CA PHE A 134 -1.33 -1.94 17.02
C PHE A 134 -2.11 -3.26 16.95
N ASP A 135 -1.46 -4.31 16.50
CA ASP A 135 -1.99 -5.68 16.38
C ASP A 135 -1.73 -6.57 17.62
N GLY A 136 -1.22 -5.97 18.71
CA GLY A 136 -0.82 -6.66 19.93
C GLY A 136 0.66 -7.00 20.02
N THR A 137 1.44 -6.83 18.94
CA THR A 137 2.90 -7.08 18.96
C THR A 137 3.69 -5.93 19.57
N HIS A 138 3.12 -4.73 19.62
CA HIS A 138 3.80 -3.49 20.06
C HIS A 138 5.17 -3.32 19.38
N LEU A 139 5.17 -3.45 18.06
CA LEU A 139 6.37 -3.41 17.23
C LEU A 139 6.37 -2.19 16.32
N CYS A 140 7.47 -1.44 16.27
CA CYS A 140 7.76 -0.45 15.26
C CYS A 140 8.83 -0.99 14.31
N ARG A 141 8.57 -1.01 13.02
CA ARG A 141 9.57 -1.29 11.98
C ARG A 141 10.15 0.00 11.45
N LEU A 142 11.46 0.13 11.54
CA LEU A 142 12.21 1.22 10.93
C LEU A 142 12.62 0.85 9.52
N LEU A 143 12.13 1.60 8.56
CA LEU A 143 12.37 1.44 7.12
C LEU A 143 13.12 2.67 6.58
N SER A 144 13.77 2.52 5.43
CA SER A 144 14.28 3.68 4.70
C SER A 144 13.11 4.45 4.07
N TYR A 145 13.01 5.75 4.37
CA TYR A 145 12.09 6.63 3.66
C TYR A 145 12.73 7.08 2.35
N THR A 146 12.05 6.83 1.25
CA THR A 146 12.38 7.37 -0.06
C THR A 146 11.17 8.12 -0.59
N ALA A 147 11.36 9.38 -0.96
CA ALA A 147 10.34 10.12 -1.69
C ALA A 147 10.26 9.52 -3.10
N THR A 148 9.30 8.64 -3.32
CA THR A 148 9.03 8.08 -4.65
C THR A 148 8.14 9.03 -5.45
N ALA A 149 8.07 8.84 -6.76
CA ALA A 149 7.12 9.57 -7.62
C ALA A 149 5.65 9.43 -7.13
N ALA A 150 5.34 8.37 -6.39
CA ALA A 150 4.03 8.17 -5.74
C ALA A 150 3.74 9.17 -4.59
N THR A 151 4.76 9.87 -4.07
CA THR A 151 4.58 10.95 -3.09
C THR A 151 4.35 12.32 -3.74
N VAL A 152 4.50 12.41 -5.06
CA VAL A 152 4.15 13.60 -5.83
C VAL A 152 2.68 13.45 -6.24
N ILE A 153 1.86 14.41 -5.83
CA ILE A 153 0.48 14.45 -6.27
C ILE A 153 0.49 14.92 -7.73
N ASP A 154 0.11 14.03 -8.64
CA ASP A 154 -0.15 14.41 -10.02
C ASP A 154 -1.51 15.13 -10.08
N THR A 155 -1.43 16.46 -10.12
CA THR A 155 -2.61 17.32 -10.22
C THR A 155 -3.09 17.51 -11.66
N ALA A 156 -2.28 17.09 -12.63
CA ALA A 156 -2.61 17.23 -14.05
C ALA A 156 -3.56 16.14 -14.54
N GLY A 157 -3.60 15.01 -13.81
CA GLY A 157 -4.36 13.83 -14.25
C GLY A 157 -3.83 13.21 -15.54
N PRO A 158 -4.46 12.17 -16.05
CA PRO A 158 -4.12 11.62 -17.36
C PRO A 158 -4.51 12.64 -18.45
N PRO A 159 -3.70 12.76 -19.54
CA PRO A 159 -4.03 13.68 -20.61
C PRO A 159 -5.41 13.31 -21.23
N PRO A 160 -6.27 14.30 -21.51
CA PRO A 160 -7.55 14.03 -22.17
C PRO A 160 -7.31 13.46 -23.57
N GLY A 161 -8.17 12.52 -23.98
CA GLY A 161 -8.10 11.90 -25.30
C GLY A 161 -8.28 10.39 -25.28
N PRO A 162 -8.00 9.72 -26.40
CA PRO A 162 -8.16 8.28 -26.53
C PRO A 162 -7.15 7.53 -25.69
N LEU A 163 -7.60 6.44 -25.06
CA LEU A 163 -6.70 5.47 -24.42
C LEU A 163 -5.96 4.61 -25.46
N PRO A 164 -4.78 4.08 -25.13
CA PRO A 164 -4.06 3.17 -26.03
C PRO A 164 -4.92 2.00 -26.49
N ASN A 165 -4.68 1.53 -27.73
CA ASN A 165 -5.36 0.37 -28.33
C ASN A 165 -6.90 0.53 -28.39
N ASP A 166 -7.40 1.74 -28.51
CA ASP A 166 -8.85 2.02 -28.58
C ASP A 166 -9.63 1.44 -27.36
N THR A 167 -8.99 1.37 -26.21
CA THR A 167 -9.61 0.79 -25.00
C THR A 167 -10.58 1.75 -24.31
N GLY A 168 -10.64 3.02 -24.74
CA GLY A 168 -11.55 4.01 -24.16
C GLY A 168 -11.11 5.44 -24.37
N TRP A 169 -11.59 6.33 -23.49
CA TRP A 169 -11.39 7.77 -23.59
C TRP A 169 -11.21 8.40 -22.20
N VAL A 170 -10.35 9.41 -22.11
CA VAL A 170 -10.16 10.24 -20.91
C VAL A 170 -10.80 11.61 -21.15
N ILE A 171 -11.63 12.03 -20.22
CA ILE A 171 -12.20 13.38 -20.15
C ILE A 171 -11.64 14.05 -18.91
N HIS A 172 -11.11 15.25 -19.08
CA HIS A 172 -10.66 16.12 -17.99
C HIS A 172 -11.58 17.33 -17.88
N GLU A 173 -12.02 17.65 -16.67
CA GLU A 173 -12.87 18.80 -16.36
C GLU A 173 -12.19 19.65 -15.29
N ASP A 174 -12.01 20.95 -15.58
CA ASP A 174 -11.60 21.95 -14.60
C ASP A 174 -12.83 22.42 -13.83
N LEU A 175 -12.85 22.15 -12.52
CA LEU A 175 -13.95 22.55 -11.63
C LEU A 175 -13.74 23.94 -11.04
N GLY A 176 -12.65 24.63 -11.43
CA GLY A 176 -12.33 25.98 -10.96
C GLY A 176 -11.71 26.01 -9.57
N LYS A 177 -11.92 27.12 -8.87
CA LYS A 177 -11.34 27.39 -7.56
C LYS A 177 -12.40 27.57 -6.50
N GLN A 178 -12.13 27.11 -5.27
CA GLN A 178 -12.93 27.41 -4.08
C GLN A 178 -12.07 27.54 -2.83
N LEU A 179 -12.61 28.14 -1.78
CA LEU A 179 -11.97 28.17 -0.48
C LEU A 179 -12.49 27.01 0.38
N ILE A 180 -11.57 26.21 0.89
CA ILE A 180 -11.83 25.15 1.86
C ILE A 180 -10.98 25.47 3.10
N PHE A 181 -11.60 25.63 4.28
CA PHE A 181 -10.94 26.12 5.50
C PHE A 181 -10.19 27.45 5.29
N GLY A 182 -10.71 28.34 4.43
CA GLY A 182 -10.05 29.61 4.10
C GLY A 182 -8.80 29.47 3.22
N LEU A 183 -8.47 28.28 2.74
CA LEU A 183 -7.36 28.03 1.83
C LEU A 183 -7.87 27.87 0.39
N GLU A 184 -7.18 28.51 -0.55
CA GLU A 184 -7.48 28.35 -1.97
C GLU A 184 -7.22 26.90 -2.39
N THR A 185 -8.18 26.31 -3.09
CA THR A 185 -8.08 25.00 -3.70
C THR A 185 -8.47 25.06 -5.16
N THR A 186 -7.86 24.20 -5.97
CA THR A 186 -8.19 23.99 -7.38
C THR A 186 -8.87 22.63 -7.53
N GLY A 187 -10.04 22.62 -8.14
CA GLY A 187 -10.81 21.41 -8.39
C GLY A 187 -10.57 20.86 -9.79
N SER A 188 -10.46 19.55 -9.88
CA SER A 188 -10.40 18.82 -11.15
C SER A 188 -11.18 17.52 -11.07
N ARG A 189 -11.75 17.09 -12.21
CA ARG A 189 -12.39 15.80 -12.35
C ARG A 189 -11.88 15.10 -13.60
N ASP A 190 -11.45 13.84 -13.43
CA ASP A 190 -11.07 12.94 -14.52
C ASP A 190 -12.11 11.84 -14.64
N SER A 191 -12.61 11.64 -15.85
CA SER A 191 -13.51 10.54 -16.19
C SER A 191 -12.82 9.64 -17.22
N ILE A 192 -12.54 8.40 -16.84
CA ILE A 192 -11.98 7.38 -17.74
C ILE A 192 -13.12 6.48 -18.17
N ILE A 193 -13.48 6.54 -19.45
CA ILE A 193 -14.58 5.76 -20.03
C ILE A 193 -13.96 4.61 -20.83
N TYR A 194 -14.12 3.39 -20.33
CA TYR A 194 -13.64 2.18 -20.99
C TYR A 194 -14.71 1.64 -21.96
N ASN A 195 -14.25 1.16 -23.12
CA ASN A 195 -15.12 0.54 -24.11
C ASN A 195 -15.62 -0.85 -23.63
N PRO A 196 -16.73 -1.37 -24.20
CA PRO A 196 -17.17 -2.73 -23.95
C PRO A 196 -16.06 -3.75 -24.21
N GLY A 197 -15.98 -4.79 -23.38
CA GLY A 197 -15.03 -5.89 -23.52
C GLY A 197 -13.67 -5.68 -22.85
N VAL A 198 -13.29 -4.44 -22.50
CA VAL A 198 -11.96 -4.15 -21.90
C VAL A 198 -11.73 -4.92 -20.60
N PHE A 199 -12.76 -5.06 -19.77
CA PHE A 199 -12.76 -5.84 -18.52
C PHE A 199 -13.80 -6.97 -18.57
N GLY A 200 -14.25 -7.39 -19.75
CA GLY A 200 -15.39 -8.30 -19.91
C GLY A 200 -16.74 -7.60 -19.71
N ASN A 201 -16.78 -6.28 -19.66
CA ASN A 201 -17.99 -5.47 -19.54
C ASN A 201 -18.80 -5.49 -20.84
N ASP A 202 -20.13 -5.57 -20.74
CA ASP A 202 -21.09 -5.57 -21.85
C ASP A 202 -21.41 -4.17 -22.37
N ARG A 203 -21.13 -3.15 -21.58
CA ARG A 203 -21.36 -1.73 -21.89
C ARG A 203 -20.19 -0.87 -21.44
N LYS A 204 -20.14 0.40 -21.85
CA LYS A 204 -19.13 1.34 -21.40
C LYS A 204 -19.10 1.42 -19.86
N LEU A 205 -17.90 1.47 -19.31
CA LEU A 205 -17.66 1.59 -17.87
C LEU A 205 -16.91 2.88 -17.61
N ALA A 206 -17.48 3.76 -16.78
CA ALA A 206 -16.87 5.03 -16.38
C ALA A 206 -16.27 4.92 -14.98
N VAL A 207 -15.01 5.33 -14.85
CA VAL A 207 -14.31 5.52 -13.56
C VAL A 207 -14.06 7.00 -13.41
N GLU A 208 -14.54 7.58 -12.32
CA GLU A 208 -14.43 9.02 -12.07
C GLU A 208 -13.54 9.28 -10.87
N ARG A 209 -12.74 10.35 -10.93
CA ARG A 209 -11.93 10.87 -9.84
C ARG A 209 -12.09 12.37 -9.79
N GLU A 210 -12.39 12.90 -8.60
CA GLU A 210 -12.51 14.33 -8.33
C GLU A 210 -11.53 14.71 -7.21
N TYR A 211 -10.80 15.80 -7.40
CA TYR A 211 -9.83 16.28 -6.45
C TYR A 211 -10.03 17.78 -6.22
N TRP A 212 -9.80 18.18 -4.95
CA TRP A 212 -9.66 19.59 -4.58
C TRP A 212 -8.30 19.78 -3.93
N PHE A 213 -7.35 20.20 -4.75
CA PHE A 213 -5.95 20.35 -4.37
C PHE A 213 -5.69 21.69 -3.74
N CYS A 214 -5.00 21.72 -2.59
CA CYS A 214 -4.53 22.91 -1.90
C CYS A 214 -3.03 23.15 -2.20
N PRO A 215 -2.66 24.11 -3.06
CA PRO A 215 -1.25 24.36 -3.40
C PRO A 215 -0.41 24.79 -2.18
N LYS A 216 -1.00 25.54 -1.23
CA LYS A 216 -0.32 25.98 -0.02
C LYS A 216 0.16 24.78 0.81
N LEU A 217 -0.66 23.78 1.00
CA LEU A 217 -0.33 22.59 1.76
C LEU A 217 0.27 21.47 0.89
N GLY A 218 0.04 21.49 -0.42
CA GLY A 218 0.49 20.46 -1.34
C GLY A 218 -0.23 19.12 -1.16
N ILE A 219 -1.50 19.15 -0.75
CA ILE A 219 -2.35 17.95 -0.53
C ILE A 219 -3.75 18.18 -1.11
N ASN A 220 -4.45 17.08 -1.39
CA ASN A 220 -5.86 17.14 -1.68
C ASN A 220 -6.67 17.26 -0.38
N LEU A 221 -7.53 18.27 -0.25
CA LEU A 221 -8.45 18.40 0.88
C LEU A 221 -9.73 17.58 0.68
N ILE A 222 -10.08 17.31 -0.58
CA ILE A 222 -11.16 16.40 -0.97
C ILE A 222 -10.61 15.51 -2.08
N SER A 223 -10.89 14.21 -2.00
CA SER A 223 -10.63 13.25 -3.05
C SER A 223 -11.82 12.30 -3.12
N LYS A 224 -12.46 12.22 -4.29
CA LYS A 224 -13.58 11.31 -4.53
C LYS A 224 -13.22 10.38 -5.66
N ARG A 225 -13.61 9.12 -5.55
CA ARG A 225 -13.48 8.10 -6.57
C ARG A 225 -14.79 7.35 -6.72
N SER A 226 -15.23 7.19 -7.96
CA SER A 226 -16.36 6.32 -8.31
C SER A 226 -15.88 5.29 -9.32
N ASP A 227 -16.01 4.02 -8.97
CA ASP A 227 -15.68 2.89 -9.83
C ASP A 227 -16.79 1.85 -9.69
N PRO A 228 -17.58 1.57 -10.75
CA PRO A 228 -18.68 0.60 -10.67
C PRO A 228 -18.26 -0.79 -10.18
N ARG A 229 -16.97 -1.14 -10.27
CA ARG A 229 -16.43 -2.42 -9.82
C ARG A 229 -16.07 -2.45 -8.33
N ALA A 230 -15.80 -1.27 -7.74
CA ALA A 230 -15.28 -1.14 -6.39
C ALA A 230 -16.13 -0.24 -5.48
N GLY A 231 -17.17 0.41 -6.04
CA GLY A 231 -17.98 1.38 -5.33
C GLY A 231 -17.41 2.80 -5.33
N THR A 232 -17.88 3.63 -4.42
CA THR A 232 -17.47 5.03 -4.27
C THR A 232 -16.63 5.21 -3.01
N GLN A 233 -15.56 6.00 -3.12
CA GLN A 233 -14.69 6.35 -2.00
C GLN A 233 -14.59 7.87 -1.92
N HIS A 234 -14.89 8.42 -0.74
CA HIS A 234 -14.78 9.85 -0.46
C HIS A 234 -13.79 10.05 0.68
N PHE A 235 -12.77 10.85 0.43
CA PHE A 235 -11.82 11.32 1.43
C PHE A 235 -12.02 12.83 1.54
N THR A 236 -12.44 13.29 2.72
CA THR A 236 -12.74 14.70 2.96
C THR A 236 -12.06 15.14 4.26
N VAL A 237 -11.24 16.17 4.18
CA VAL A 237 -10.75 16.84 5.38
C VAL A 237 -11.92 17.54 6.04
N ILE A 238 -12.20 17.22 7.30
CA ILE A 238 -13.32 17.77 8.06
C ILE A 238 -12.88 18.75 9.15
N GLU A 239 -11.60 18.70 9.54
CA GLU A 239 -10.95 19.64 10.45
C GLU A 239 -9.56 19.92 9.92
N LEU A 240 -9.10 21.16 10.01
CA LEU A 240 -7.78 21.57 9.56
C LEU A 240 -7.27 22.71 10.43
N ASP A 241 -6.09 22.53 11.00
CA ASP A 241 -5.27 23.57 11.60
C ASP A 241 -3.93 23.65 10.83
N ALA A 242 -3.64 24.81 10.25
CA ALA A 242 -2.42 25.06 9.49
C ALA A 242 -1.27 25.62 10.35
N SER A 243 -1.33 25.46 11.67
CA SER A 243 -0.27 25.76 12.61
C SER A 243 0.70 24.59 12.79
N GLU A 244 1.79 24.82 13.53
CA GLU A 244 2.76 23.76 13.85
C GLU A 244 2.11 22.71 14.76
N PRO A 245 2.19 21.41 14.42
CA PRO A 245 1.65 20.34 15.25
C PRO A 245 2.44 20.14 16.55
N ASP A 246 1.82 19.48 17.54
CA ASP A 246 2.53 19.02 18.74
C ASP A 246 3.67 18.05 18.33
N GLU A 247 4.89 18.36 18.77
CA GLU A 247 6.08 17.57 18.46
C GLU A 247 5.96 16.12 18.92
N LYS A 248 5.19 15.85 19.96
CA LYS A 248 4.93 14.50 20.48
C LYS A 248 4.28 13.56 19.48
N LEU A 249 3.60 14.07 18.46
CA LEU A 249 3.04 13.24 17.38
C LEU A 249 4.12 12.51 16.58
N PHE A 250 5.34 13.04 16.57
CA PHE A 250 6.47 12.47 15.82
C PHE A 250 7.38 11.60 16.69
N GLU A 251 7.01 11.39 17.96
CA GLU A 251 7.69 10.45 18.86
C GLU A 251 7.13 9.05 18.68
N LEU A 252 7.97 8.04 18.93
CA LEU A 252 7.52 6.65 18.89
C LEU A 252 6.57 6.36 20.05
N PRO A 253 5.51 5.57 19.84
CA PRO A 253 4.60 5.19 20.92
C PRO A 253 5.34 4.48 22.05
N GLN A 254 5.02 4.84 23.29
CA GLN A 254 5.64 4.22 24.47
C GLN A 254 5.35 2.72 24.55
N GLY A 255 6.35 1.94 24.95
CA GLY A 255 6.22 0.49 25.11
C GLY A 255 6.33 -0.31 23.81
N PHE A 256 6.69 0.33 22.69
CA PHE A 256 6.97 -0.35 21.43
C PHE A 256 8.44 -0.70 21.28
N ASN A 257 8.72 -1.91 20.78
CA ASN A 257 10.05 -2.33 20.39
C ASN A 257 10.36 -1.89 18.95
N VAL A 258 11.59 -1.44 18.69
CA VAL A 258 11.99 -1.02 17.35
C VAL A 258 12.85 -2.12 16.71
N VAL A 259 12.47 -2.54 15.48
CA VAL A 259 13.26 -3.41 14.62
C VAL A 259 13.72 -2.62 13.41
N ASP A 260 15.03 -2.58 13.19
CA ASP A 260 15.62 -1.86 12.05
C ASP A 260 15.70 -2.78 10.82
N ASP A 261 14.77 -2.59 9.91
CA ASP A 261 14.67 -3.35 8.64
C ASP A 261 15.38 -2.66 7.46
N ARG A 262 16.05 -1.51 7.66
CA ARG A 262 16.72 -0.76 6.58
C ARG A 262 17.81 -1.55 5.87
N LYS A 263 18.44 -2.49 6.57
CA LYS A 263 19.53 -3.33 6.04
C LYS A 263 19.06 -4.55 5.25
N THR A 264 17.76 -4.87 5.33
CA THR A 264 17.18 -6.04 4.68
C THR A 264 16.53 -5.73 3.34
N THR A 265 16.38 -4.46 3.01
CA THR A 265 15.82 -4.05 1.71
C THR A 265 16.95 -4.00 0.68
N PRO A 266 16.97 -4.90 -0.33
CA PRO A 266 17.93 -4.79 -1.43
C PRO A 266 17.77 -3.43 -2.13
N PRO A 267 18.85 -2.81 -2.62
CA PRO A 267 18.73 -1.60 -3.41
C PRO A 267 17.82 -1.88 -4.60
N GLN A 268 16.75 -1.10 -4.74
CA GLN A 268 15.95 -1.12 -5.95
C GLN A 268 16.87 -0.78 -7.12
N ARG A 269 16.96 -1.68 -8.10
CA ARG A 269 17.66 -1.39 -9.35
C ARG A 269 16.79 -0.37 -10.10
N ASP A 270 17.39 0.77 -10.37
CA ASP A 270 16.87 1.80 -11.27
C ASP A 270 16.60 1.25 -12.68
#